data_c4a4a52f5b638c016725525c968d2cfc
#
_entry.id   c4a4a52f5b638c016725525c968d2cfc
#
_cell.length_a   1.000
_cell.length_b   1.000
_cell.length_c   1.000
_cell.angle_alpha   90.00
_cell.angle_beta   90.00
_cell.angle_gamma   90.00
#
_symmetry.space_group_name_H-M   'P 1'
#
loop_
_entity.id
_entity.type
_entity.pdbx_description
1 polymer ?
#
loop_
_entity_poly.entity_id
_entity_poly.type
_entity_poly.pdbx_seq_one_letter_code
_entity_poly.pdbx_strand_id
1 'polypeptide(L)'
;MWRAFEPGLRQRLASLQSTASTQERVRAALLESLPSGRANIAEVSRRLGISARTLQRRLQAEDSGFNAVLASVREELARHYLASTELPCNEIAFLLGYEEPNSFFRAFHSWTGESPERHRQAQVH
;
A
#
# COMPACT_ATOMS: atom_id res chain seq x y z
N MET A 1 8.16 -27.34 -19.57
CA MET A 1 6.75 -27.65 -19.61
C MET A 1 5.93 -26.77 -18.71
N TRP A 2 5.56 -25.66 -19.27
CA TRP A 2 4.81 -24.68 -18.54
C TRP A 2 3.49 -25.22 -17.97
N ARG A 3 2.77 -25.98 -18.77
CA ARG A 3 1.49 -26.51 -18.33
C ARG A 3 1.61 -27.50 -17.17
N ALA A 4 2.72 -28.22 -17.09
CA ALA A 4 2.95 -29.15 -16.00
C ALA A 4 3.15 -28.43 -14.68
N PHE A 5 3.71 -27.22 -14.74
CA PHE A 5 3.96 -26.43 -13.53
C PHE A 5 2.80 -25.52 -13.16
N GLU A 6 2.06 -25.07 -14.16
CA GLU A 6 1.01 -24.08 -13.93
C GLU A 6 0.00 -24.51 -12.87
N PRO A 7 -0.57 -25.73 -12.90
CA PRO A 7 -1.50 -26.13 -11.85
C PRO A 7 -0.87 -26.13 -10.46
N GLY A 8 0.38 -26.58 -10.35
CA GLY A 8 1.08 -26.58 -9.08
C GLY A 8 1.36 -25.17 -8.59
N LEU A 9 1.73 -24.29 -9.50
CA LEU A 9 1.98 -22.89 -9.16
C LEU A 9 0.68 -22.22 -8.69
N ARG A 10 -0.42 -22.44 -9.36
CA ARG A 10 -1.71 -21.89 -8.97
C ARG A 10 -2.12 -22.36 -7.58
N GLN A 11 -1.89 -23.64 -7.29
CA GLN A 11 -2.19 -24.18 -5.97
C GLN A 11 -1.35 -23.52 -4.90
N ARG A 12 -0.08 -23.29 -5.19
CA ARG A 12 0.80 -22.60 -4.24
C ARG A 12 0.36 -21.16 -4.01
N LEU A 13 0.01 -20.46 -5.09
CA LEU A 13 -0.45 -19.08 -4.97
C LEU A 13 -1.78 -19.02 -4.22
N ALA A 14 -2.69 -19.93 -4.51
CA ALA A 14 -3.97 -20.00 -3.81
C ALA A 14 -3.76 -20.30 -2.33
N SER A 15 -2.85 -21.24 -2.02
CA SER A 15 -2.53 -21.59 -0.66
C SER A 15 -1.90 -20.42 0.08
N LEU A 16 -0.97 -19.71 -0.56
CA LEU A 16 -0.36 -18.51 0.03
C LEU A 16 -1.39 -17.43 0.26
N GLN A 17 -2.29 -17.22 -0.71
CA GLN A 17 -3.34 -16.22 -0.55
C GLN A 17 -4.31 -16.59 0.56
N SER A 18 -4.63 -17.87 0.71
CA SER A 18 -5.55 -18.31 1.75
C SER A 18 -4.92 -18.23 3.14
N THR A 19 -3.58 -18.33 3.23
CA THR A 19 -2.87 -18.21 4.51
C THR A 19 -2.40 -16.79 4.78
N ALA A 20 -2.49 -15.90 3.79
CA ALA A 20 -2.09 -14.52 3.96
C ALA A 20 -3.01 -13.84 4.97
N SER A 21 -2.44 -12.99 5.81
CA SER A 21 -3.22 -12.21 6.76
C SER A 21 -4.11 -11.22 6.01
N THR A 22 -5.14 -10.72 6.70
CA THR A 22 -5.99 -9.70 6.12
C THR A 22 -5.19 -8.45 5.80
N GLN A 23 -4.23 -8.09 6.66
CA GLN A 23 -3.34 -6.96 6.40
C GLN A 23 -2.58 -7.12 5.09
N GLU A 24 -2.04 -8.31 4.83
CA GLU A 24 -1.32 -8.57 3.59
C GLU A 24 -2.22 -8.46 2.37
N ARG A 25 -3.45 -8.92 2.49
CA ARG A 25 -4.41 -8.83 1.40
C ARG A 25 -4.82 -7.39 1.12
N VAL A 26 -5.02 -6.61 2.18
CA VAL A 26 -5.32 -5.17 2.05
C VAL A 26 -4.13 -4.46 1.41
N ARG A 27 -2.92 -4.79 1.86
CA ARG A 27 -1.71 -4.21 1.31
C ARG A 27 -1.62 -4.45 -0.21
N ALA A 28 -1.83 -5.69 -0.65
CA ALA A 28 -1.78 -6.01 -2.06
C ALA A 28 -2.82 -5.23 -2.86
N ALA A 29 -4.04 -5.11 -2.34
CA ALA A 29 -5.09 -4.36 -3.00
C ALA A 29 -4.75 -2.86 -3.09
N LEU A 30 -4.16 -2.31 -2.02
CA LEU A 30 -3.76 -0.90 -2.01
C LEU A 30 -2.63 -0.61 -3.00
N LEU A 31 -1.67 -1.52 -3.14
CA LEU A 31 -0.61 -1.35 -4.12
C LEU A 31 -1.16 -1.19 -5.53
N GLU A 32 -2.27 -1.85 -5.83
CA GLU A 32 -2.90 -1.72 -7.14
C GLU A 32 -3.78 -0.47 -7.27
N SER A 33 -4.43 -0.05 -6.18
CA SER A 33 -5.43 1.00 -6.25
C SER A 33 -4.90 2.41 -5.97
N LEU A 34 -3.79 2.54 -5.26
CA LEU A 34 -3.28 3.87 -4.88
C LEU A 34 -2.97 4.77 -6.07
N PRO A 35 -2.33 4.29 -7.15
CA PRO A 35 -2.02 5.18 -8.27
C PRO A 35 -3.25 5.77 -8.94
N SER A 36 -4.41 5.14 -8.82
CA SER A 36 -5.65 5.66 -9.36
C SER A 36 -6.42 6.54 -8.37
N GLY A 37 -5.85 6.77 -7.19
CA GLY A 37 -6.47 7.60 -6.17
C GLY A 37 -7.54 6.91 -5.35
N ARG A 38 -7.67 5.60 -5.48
CA ARG A 38 -8.74 4.85 -4.82
C ARG A 38 -8.23 4.17 -3.54
N ALA A 39 -7.91 4.99 -2.56
CA ALA A 39 -7.31 4.53 -1.30
C ALA A 39 -8.34 4.47 -0.17
N ASN A 40 -9.53 3.95 -0.45
CA ASN A 40 -10.58 3.89 0.58
C ASN A 40 -10.99 2.45 0.84
N ILE A 41 -11.60 2.25 2.01
CA ILE A 41 -11.99 0.92 2.46
C ILE A 41 -13.05 0.30 1.56
N ALA A 42 -13.93 1.10 0.96
CA ALA A 42 -14.97 0.59 0.08
C ALA A 42 -14.36 -0.08 -1.16
N GLU A 43 -13.38 0.56 -1.77
CA GLU A 43 -12.71 0.01 -2.94
C GLU A 43 -11.95 -1.26 -2.61
N VAL A 44 -11.20 -1.24 -1.49
CA VAL A 44 -10.42 -2.40 -1.08
C VAL A 44 -11.34 -3.58 -0.74
N SER A 45 -12.41 -3.32 -0.01
CA SER A 45 -13.38 -4.36 0.33
C SER A 45 -13.96 -4.99 -0.92
N ARG A 46 -14.31 -4.17 -1.91
CA ARG A 46 -14.85 -4.65 -3.18
C ARG A 46 -13.84 -5.57 -3.87
N ARG A 47 -12.58 -5.19 -3.90
CA ARG A 47 -11.53 -5.99 -4.53
C ARG A 47 -11.31 -7.32 -3.81
N LEU A 48 -11.48 -7.33 -2.51
CA LEU A 48 -11.32 -8.56 -1.71
C LEU A 48 -12.59 -9.40 -1.66
N GLY A 49 -13.71 -8.89 -2.18
CA GLY A 49 -14.95 -9.64 -2.22
C GLY A 49 -15.64 -9.78 -0.87
N ILE A 50 -15.38 -8.86 0.05
CA ILE A 50 -16.00 -8.87 1.38
C ILE A 50 -16.56 -7.48 1.68
N SER A 51 -17.43 -7.38 2.70
CA SER A 51 -17.96 -6.09 3.10
C SER A 51 -16.91 -5.30 3.89
N ALA A 52 -17.09 -3.97 3.91
CA ALA A 52 -16.20 -3.12 4.71
C ALA A 52 -16.25 -3.50 6.18
N ARG A 53 -17.43 -3.85 6.67
CA ARG A 53 -17.58 -4.26 8.06
C ARG A 53 -16.79 -5.52 8.36
N THR A 54 -16.86 -6.52 7.47
CA THR A 54 -16.09 -7.76 7.62
C THR A 54 -14.60 -7.48 7.58
N LEU A 55 -14.18 -6.60 6.66
CA LEU A 55 -12.78 -6.23 6.55
C LEU A 55 -12.29 -5.59 7.84
N GLN A 56 -13.03 -4.62 8.37
CA GLN A 56 -12.65 -3.96 9.63
C GLN A 56 -12.57 -4.95 10.78
N ARG A 57 -13.53 -5.86 10.87
CA ARG A 57 -13.54 -6.87 11.94
C ARG A 57 -12.32 -7.77 11.85
N ARG A 58 -11.97 -8.22 10.64
CA ARG A 58 -10.81 -9.09 10.46
C ARG A 58 -9.51 -8.38 10.79
N LEU A 59 -9.39 -7.09 10.40
CA LEU A 59 -8.21 -6.30 10.73
C LEU A 59 -8.08 -6.12 12.25
N GLN A 60 -9.19 -5.87 12.92
CA GLN A 60 -9.17 -5.75 14.39
C GLN A 60 -8.71 -7.05 15.06
N ALA A 61 -9.09 -8.20 14.48
CA ALA A 61 -8.63 -9.49 15.00
C ALA A 61 -7.12 -9.66 14.86
N GLU A 62 -6.50 -8.90 13.96
CA GLU A 62 -5.04 -8.90 13.78
C GLU A 62 -4.39 -7.70 14.48
N ASP A 63 -5.10 -7.06 15.40
CA ASP A 63 -4.64 -5.87 16.11
C ASP A 63 -4.25 -4.74 15.17
N SER A 64 -4.99 -4.57 14.08
CA SER A 64 -4.70 -3.56 13.07
C SER A 64 -5.97 -2.82 12.67
N GLY A 65 -5.83 -1.89 11.74
CA GLY A 65 -6.93 -1.15 11.17
C GLY A 65 -6.60 -0.74 9.75
N PHE A 66 -7.61 -0.40 8.98
CA PHE A 66 -7.41 -0.02 7.59
C PHE A 66 -6.45 1.18 7.46
N ASN A 67 -6.65 2.21 8.27
CA ASN A 67 -5.79 3.40 8.20
C ASN A 67 -4.34 3.09 8.55
N ALA A 68 -4.11 2.16 9.47
CA ALA A 68 -2.76 1.76 9.84
C ALA A 68 -2.06 1.06 8.67
N VAL A 69 -2.77 0.17 7.99
CA VAL A 69 -2.22 -0.52 6.81
C VAL A 69 -1.97 0.48 5.69
N LEU A 70 -2.92 1.38 5.45
CA LEU A 70 -2.79 2.40 4.42
C LEU A 70 -1.57 3.29 4.66
N ALA A 71 -1.37 3.75 5.88
CA ALA A 71 -0.22 4.58 6.22
C ALA A 71 1.09 3.82 6.01
N SER A 72 1.13 2.56 6.40
CA SER A 72 2.31 1.72 6.23
C SER A 72 2.67 1.54 4.75
N VAL A 73 1.67 1.27 3.92
CA VAL A 73 1.87 1.10 2.47
C VAL A 73 2.35 2.41 1.84
N ARG A 74 1.71 3.52 2.22
CA ARG A 74 2.10 4.82 1.69
C ARG A 74 3.53 5.19 2.07
N GLU A 75 3.92 4.93 3.31
CA GLU A 75 5.30 5.22 3.75
C GLU A 75 6.30 4.38 2.96
N GLU A 76 6.03 3.11 2.81
CA GLU A 76 6.91 2.21 2.07
C GLU A 76 7.07 2.64 0.61
N LEU A 77 5.95 2.97 -0.05
CA LEU A 77 5.99 3.42 -1.43
C LEU A 77 6.67 4.79 -1.56
N ALA A 78 6.44 5.68 -0.60
CA ALA A 78 7.09 6.98 -0.62
C ALA A 78 8.61 6.83 -0.57
N ARG A 79 9.11 5.98 0.32
CA ARG A 79 10.55 5.73 0.42
C ARG A 79 11.09 5.14 -0.87
N HIS A 80 10.35 4.23 -1.48
CA HIS A 80 10.74 3.63 -2.75
C HIS A 80 10.84 4.67 -3.86
N TYR A 81 9.79 5.48 -4.04
CA TYR A 81 9.79 6.49 -5.09
C TYR A 81 10.88 7.54 -4.88
N LEU A 82 11.12 7.93 -3.63
CA LEU A 82 12.14 8.93 -3.34
C LEU A 82 13.55 8.39 -3.60
N ALA A 83 13.78 7.12 -3.34
CA ALA A 83 15.09 6.50 -3.50
C ALA A 83 15.37 6.04 -4.93
N SER A 84 14.34 5.58 -5.64
CA SER A 84 14.52 4.86 -6.90
C SER A 84 14.06 5.63 -8.14
N THR A 85 13.46 6.80 -7.97
CA THR A 85 12.97 7.60 -9.10
C THR A 85 13.36 9.06 -8.92
N GLU A 86 13.21 9.82 -10.01
CA GLU A 86 13.40 11.27 -9.98
C GLU A 86 12.07 12.01 -10.00
N LEU A 87 10.98 11.32 -9.71
CA LEU A 87 9.67 11.94 -9.71
C LEU A 87 9.61 13.10 -8.71
N PRO A 88 9.00 14.22 -9.09
CA PRO A 88 8.79 15.32 -8.13
C PRO A 88 7.94 14.86 -6.97
N CYS A 89 8.19 15.42 -5.80
CA CYS A 89 7.43 15.04 -4.60
C CYS A 89 5.93 15.26 -4.76
N ASN A 90 5.52 16.26 -5.53
CA ASN A 90 4.11 16.48 -5.81
C ASN A 90 3.49 15.30 -6.56
N GLU A 91 4.21 14.76 -7.53
CA GLU A 91 3.71 13.61 -8.29
C GLU A 91 3.67 12.35 -7.43
N ILE A 92 4.67 12.18 -6.57
CA ILE A 92 4.67 11.06 -5.62
C ILE A 92 3.42 11.12 -4.75
N ALA A 93 3.05 12.30 -4.26
CA ALA A 93 1.86 12.46 -3.45
C ALA A 93 0.62 11.89 -4.14
N PHE A 94 0.44 12.21 -5.42
CA PHE A 94 -0.70 11.71 -6.17
C PHE A 94 -0.64 10.20 -6.40
N LEU A 95 0.56 9.66 -6.63
CA LEU A 95 0.73 8.21 -6.78
C LEU A 95 0.41 7.47 -5.49
N LEU A 96 0.55 8.13 -4.35
CA LEU A 96 0.20 7.54 -3.05
C LEU A 96 -1.28 7.70 -2.71
N GLY A 97 -2.05 8.30 -3.61
CA GLY A 97 -3.49 8.46 -3.42
C GLY A 97 -3.89 9.68 -2.62
N TYR A 98 -3.00 10.65 -2.43
CA TYR A 98 -3.36 11.91 -1.78
C TYR A 98 -3.98 12.86 -2.80
N GLU A 99 -4.97 13.61 -2.37
CA GLU A 99 -5.59 14.62 -3.22
C GLU A 99 -4.75 15.88 -3.31
N GLU A 100 -3.99 16.18 -2.26
CA GLU A 100 -3.15 17.38 -2.19
C GLU A 100 -1.74 17.01 -1.75
N PRO A 101 -0.71 17.60 -2.39
CA PRO A 101 0.68 17.33 -1.99
C PRO A 101 0.98 17.67 -0.52
N ASN A 102 0.36 18.71 0.02
CA ASN A 102 0.61 19.10 1.41
C ASN A 102 0.20 18.01 2.40
N SER A 103 -0.84 17.25 2.08
CA SER A 103 -1.24 16.12 2.94
C SER A 103 -0.14 15.08 3.02
N PHE A 104 0.50 14.79 1.87
CA PHE A 104 1.63 13.87 1.84
C PHE A 104 2.81 14.44 2.64
N PHE A 105 3.13 15.70 2.45
CA PHE A 105 4.28 16.32 3.14
C PHE A 105 4.10 16.24 4.65
N ARG A 106 2.91 16.54 5.16
CA ARG A 106 2.63 16.45 6.59
C ARG A 106 2.72 15.00 7.09
N ALA A 107 2.17 14.07 6.33
CA ALA A 107 2.23 12.65 6.71
C ALA A 107 3.68 12.17 6.74
N PHE A 108 4.44 12.50 5.72
CA PHE A 108 5.84 12.06 5.64
C PHE A 108 6.66 12.62 6.81
N HIS A 109 6.45 13.87 7.14
CA HIS A 109 7.11 14.49 8.30
C HIS A 109 6.73 13.76 9.59
N SER A 110 5.47 13.37 9.71
CA SER A 110 5.01 12.60 10.86
C SER A 110 5.70 11.24 10.95
N TRP A 111 5.96 10.59 9.81
CA TRP A 111 6.58 9.27 9.78
C TRP A 111 8.09 9.31 10.02
N THR A 112 8.76 10.32 9.51
CA THR A 112 10.23 10.33 9.42
C THR A 112 10.89 11.49 10.15
N GLY A 113 10.14 12.54 10.48
CA GLY A 113 10.69 13.73 11.08
C GLY A 113 11.30 14.71 10.09
N GLU A 114 11.20 14.44 8.79
CA GLU A 114 11.76 15.33 7.78
C GLU A 114 10.86 15.43 6.56
N SER A 115 11.15 16.40 5.68
CA SER A 115 10.39 16.55 4.45
C SER A 115 10.80 15.49 3.42
N PRO A 116 9.93 15.16 2.45
CA PRO A 116 10.31 14.22 1.38
C PRO A 116 11.54 14.67 0.61
N GLU A 117 11.65 15.97 0.33
CA GLU A 117 12.80 16.49 -0.41
C GLU A 117 14.10 16.31 0.36
N ARG A 118 14.06 16.62 1.65
CA ARG A 118 15.24 16.46 2.50
C ARG A 118 15.64 15.00 2.61
N HIS A 119 14.65 14.11 2.73
CA HIS A 119 14.89 12.68 2.79
C HIS A 119 15.58 12.19 1.51
N ARG A 120 15.11 12.66 0.35
CA ARG A 120 15.70 12.30 -0.94
C ARG A 120 17.14 12.78 -1.03
N GLN A 121 17.40 14.02 -0.62
CA GLN A 121 18.74 14.58 -0.68
C GLN A 121 19.73 13.78 0.17
N ALA A 122 19.29 13.32 1.32
CA ALA A 122 20.14 12.52 2.20
C ALA A 122 20.52 11.18 1.59
N GLN A 123 19.73 10.67 0.65
CA GLN A 123 19.97 9.38 0.02
C GLN A 123 20.81 9.46 -1.25
N VAL A 124 21.08 10.66 -1.74
CA VAL A 124 21.80 10.84 -2.99
C VAL A 124 23.33 10.70 -2.82
N HIS A 125 23.80 10.56 -1.63
CA HIS A 125 25.25 10.44 -1.38
C HIS A 125 25.79 9.05 -1.59
#